data_c11ce7e7f7e41b35408b51f4a8e8d1e9
#
_entry.id   c11ce7e7f7e41b35408b51f4a8e8d1e9
#
_cell.length_a   1.000
_cell.length_b   1.000
_cell.length_c   1.000
_cell.angle_alpha   90.00
_cell.angle_beta   90.00
_cell.angle_gamma   90.00
#
_symmetry.space_group_name_H-M   'P 1'
#
loop_
_entity.id
_entity.type
_entity.pdbx_description
1 polymer ?
#
loop_
_entity_poly.entity_id
_entity_poly.type
_entity_poly.pdbx_seq_one_letter_code
_entity_poly.pdbx_strand_id
1 'polypeptide(L)'
;YEKLQDTGLSLDSASNYFTIQHLNGTHEFVNDENCAYDPDNATCATTVKGIFTMLDAYLQQLKDLGIYDNSTIIITADHGSEARSQMIFFMKGKNETHDSMQTTNAPISLNDLVPTIVEAIGEDYAPYGQSVHDFSADESRERSVYIRVRDDAYPAVKRFDGVTEGGMNAYHVYTYYGTLKDLVFLYDNGYYTPVQVIDSYF
;
A
#
# COMPACT_ATOMS: atom_id res chain seq x y z
N TYR A 1 14.05 14.60 -0.39
CA TYR A 1 13.93 15.09 0.99
C TYR A 1 14.48 16.51 1.12
N GLU A 2 15.68 16.77 0.65
CA GLU A 2 16.31 18.11 0.66
C GLU A 2 15.37 19.20 0.12
N LYS A 3 14.75 18.96 -1.04
CA LYS A 3 13.78 19.91 -1.59
C LYS A 3 12.60 20.21 -0.66
N LEU A 4 12.10 19.20 0.07
CA LEU A 4 11.05 19.39 1.06
C LEU A 4 11.51 20.28 2.22
N GLN A 5 12.78 20.15 2.63
CA GLN A 5 13.37 20.95 3.69
C GLN A 5 13.66 22.39 3.23
N ASP A 6 14.17 22.55 1.99
CA ASP A 6 14.60 23.86 1.48
C ASP A 6 13.43 24.75 1.07
N THR A 7 12.41 24.21 0.40
CA THR A 7 11.29 24.96 -0.14
C THR A 7 10.01 24.84 0.65
N GLY A 8 9.86 23.75 1.40
CA GLY A 8 8.64 23.43 2.13
C GLY A 8 7.45 23.12 1.23
N LEU A 9 6.32 22.84 1.87
CA LEU A 9 5.02 22.73 1.23
C LEU A 9 4.39 24.12 1.11
N SER A 10 3.66 24.35 0.04
CA SER A 10 2.90 25.58 -0.16
C SER A 10 1.50 25.25 -0.67
N LEU A 11 0.53 26.05 -0.28
CA LEU A 11 -0.84 25.99 -0.76
C LEU A 11 -1.05 27.08 -1.81
N ASP A 12 -1.73 26.74 -2.88
CA ASP A 12 -2.24 27.70 -3.83
C ASP A 12 -3.68 28.11 -3.47
N SER A 13 -4.41 28.70 -4.41
CA SER A 13 -5.80 29.12 -4.21
C SER A 13 -6.82 27.97 -4.38
N ALA A 14 -6.39 26.74 -4.63
CA ALA A 14 -7.31 25.62 -4.74
C ALA A 14 -7.94 25.30 -3.38
N SER A 15 -9.20 24.89 -3.40
CA SER A 15 -9.95 24.57 -2.17
C SER A 15 -9.76 23.12 -1.71
N ASN A 16 -9.39 22.21 -2.62
CA ASN A 16 -9.17 20.80 -2.36
C ASN A 16 -7.93 20.32 -3.08
N TYR A 17 -7.20 19.42 -2.43
CA TYR A 17 -6.01 18.77 -2.98
C TYR A 17 -6.17 17.26 -2.88
N PHE A 18 -5.76 16.57 -3.94
CA PHE A 18 -5.50 15.14 -3.92
C PHE A 18 -4.05 14.92 -4.36
N THR A 19 -3.26 14.32 -3.47
CA THR A 19 -1.82 14.15 -3.70
C THR A 19 -1.44 12.69 -3.49
N ILE A 20 -0.72 12.13 -4.46
CA ILE A 20 -0.06 10.82 -4.33
C ILE A 20 1.44 11.05 -4.33
N GLN A 21 2.11 10.53 -3.31
CA GLN A 21 3.57 10.50 -3.20
C GLN A 21 4.04 9.05 -3.27
N HIS A 22 4.77 8.71 -4.33
CA HIS A 22 5.38 7.40 -4.45
C HIS A 22 6.86 7.49 -4.14
N LEU A 23 7.27 6.92 -3.02
CA LEU A 23 8.66 6.86 -2.59
C LEU A 23 9.29 5.56 -3.06
N ASN A 24 10.56 5.58 -3.42
CA ASN A 24 11.30 4.36 -3.78
C ASN A 24 11.37 3.33 -2.61
N GLY A 25 11.07 3.79 -1.43
CA GLY A 25 10.91 2.95 -0.25
C GLY A 25 12.16 2.15 0.09
N THR A 26 11.95 0.87 0.38
CA THR A 26 12.99 -0.09 0.70
C THR A 26 13.36 -0.99 -0.48
N HIS A 27 13.09 -0.57 -1.70
CA HIS A 27 13.48 -1.31 -2.90
C HIS A 27 15.00 -1.46 -2.98
N GLU A 28 15.72 -0.40 -2.62
CA GLU A 28 17.16 -0.41 -2.45
C GLU A 28 17.53 0.22 -1.09
N PHE A 29 18.55 -0.32 -0.44
CA PHE A 29 19.03 0.23 0.83
C PHE A 29 20.14 1.24 0.51
N VAL A 30 19.78 2.50 0.40
CA VAL A 30 20.69 3.55 -0.05
C VAL A 30 20.72 4.77 0.88
N ASN A 31 19.89 4.80 1.91
CA ASN A 31 19.76 5.94 2.81
C ASN A 31 20.06 5.56 4.25
N ASP A 32 20.67 6.49 4.97
CA ASP A 32 20.76 6.44 6.42
C ASP A 32 19.42 6.82 7.11
N GLU A 33 19.41 6.86 8.41
CA GLU A 33 18.23 7.19 9.21
C GLU A 33 17.80 8.67 9.14
N ASN A 34 18.65 9.54 8.58
CA ASN A 34 18.38 10.97 8.36
C ASN A 34 18.00 11.26 6.89
N CYS A 35 17.74 10.25 6.09
CA CYS A 35 17.53 10.34 4.64
C CYS A 35 18.77 10.79 3.83
N ALA A 36 19.95 10.79 4.39
CA ALA A 36 21.15 11.06 3.63
C ALA A 36 21.55 9.83 2.81
N TYR A 37 22.02 10.07 1.58
CA TYR A 37 22.49 9.00 0.69
C TYR A 37 23.79 8.38 1.22
N ASP A 38 23.76 7.13 1.62
CA ASP A 38 24.87 6.35 2.17
C ASP A 38 24.77 4.87 1.78
N PRO A 39 24.94 4.53 0.51
CA PRO A 39 24.72 3.17 0.02
C PRO A 39 25.69 2.14 0.60
N ASP A 40 26.86 2.57 1.09
CA ASP A 40 27.89 1.68 1.62
C ASP A 40 27.56 1.18 3.03
N ASN A 41 26.77 1.93 3.80
CA ASN A 41 26.40 1.60 5.19
C ASN A 41 24.91 1.42 5.39
N ALA A 42 24.10 1.71 4.39
CA ALA A 42 22.65 1.60 4.49
C ALA A 42 22.21 0.15 4.72
N THR A 43 21.21 0.01 5.55
CA THR A 43 20.52 -1.25 5.84
C THR A 43 19.01 -1.07 5.65
N CYS A 44 18.26 -2.15 5.60
CA CYS A 44 16.80 -2.08 5.62
C CYS A 44 16.29 -1.22 6.78
N ALA A 45 16.86 -1.40 7.97
CA ALA A 45 16.44 -0.67 9.16
C ALA A 45 16.74 0.84 9.08
N THR A 46 17.92 1.23 8.61
CA THR A 46 18.27 2.65 8.44
C THR A 46 17.44 3.30 7.35
N THR A 47 17.22 2.62 6.23
CA THR A 47 16.38 3.12 5.14
C THR A 47 14.93 3.33 5.58
N VAL A 48 14.34 2.36 6.32
CA VAL A 48 12.99 2.51 6.89
C VAL A 48 12.91 3.71 7.83
N LYS A 49 13.87 3.86 8.73
CA LYS A 49 13.92 5.03 9.64
C LYS A 49 14.00 6.34 8.85
N GLY A 50 14.84 6.41 7.82
CA GLY A 50 14.95 7.59 6.96
C GLY A 50 13.62 7.94 6.28
N ILE A 51 12.87 6.94 5.79
CA ILE A 51 11.54 7.15 5.23
C ILE A 51 10.60 7.77 6.26
N PHE A 52 10.59 7.26 7.49
CA PHE A 52 9.76 7.82 8.56
C PHE A 52 10.23 9.21 9.01
N THR A 53 11.53 9.49 8.97
CA THR A 53 12.07 10.85 9.20
C THR A 53 11.54 11.83 8.15
N MET A 54 11.51 11.44 6.88
CA MET A 54 10.94 12.27 5.81
C MET A 54 9.43 12.43 5.97
N LEU A 55 8.72 11.36 6.31
CA LEU A 55 7.26 11.42 6.54
C LEU A 55 6.93 12.34 7.72
N ASP A 56 7.68 12.27 8.81
CA ASP A 56 7.48 13.16 9.97
C ASP A 56 7.65 14.62 9.58
N ALA A 57 8.70 14.95 8.83
CA ALA A 57 8.91 16.31 8.33
C ALA A 57 7.77 16.77 7.40
N TYR A 58 7.24 15.89 6.55
CA TYR A 58 6.10 16.19 5.71
C TYR A 58 4.82 16.45 6.53
N LEU A 59 4.52 15.57 7.48
CA LEU A 59 3.36 15.71 8.35
C LEU A 59 3.45 16.96 9.24
N GLN A 60 4.66 17.31 9.69
CA GLN A 60 4.86 18.53 10.46
C GLN A 60 4.54 19.78 9.62
N GLN A 61 4.94 19.81 8.35
CA GLN A 61 4.60 20.92 7.45
C GLN A 61 3.08 21.01 7.18
N LEU A 62 2.36 19.90 7.10
CA LEU A 62 0.88 19.95 7.04
C LEU A 62 0.26 20.56 8.30
N LYS A 63 0.86 20.29 9.47
CA LYS A 63 0.43 20.90 10.74
C LYS A 63 0.73 22.40 10.76
N ASP A 64 1.92 22.80 10.34
CA ASP A 64 2.33 24.20 10.28
C ASP A 64 1.46 25.04 9.31
N LEU A 65 1.00 24.41 8.24
CA LEU A 65 0.04 24.98 7.29
C LEU A 65 -1.42 24.96 7.80
N GLY A 66 -1.69 24.31 8.95
CA GLY A 66 -3.02 24.21 9.53
C GLY A 66 -3.99 23.30 8.76
N ILE A 67 -3.49 22.41 7.90
CA ILE A 67 -4.33 21.52 7.09
C ILE A 67 -4.28 20.06 7.52
N TYR A 68 -3.39 19.70 8.44
CA TYR A 68 -3.24 18.32 8.91
C TYR A 68 -4.55 17.72 9.42
N ASP A 69 -5.27 18.43 10.29
CA ASP A 69 -6.52 17.94 10.88
C ASP A 69 -7.61 17.74 9.83
N ASN A 70 -7.66 18.64 8.85
CA ASN A 70 -8.64 18.59 7.75
C ASN A 70 -8.23 17.69 6.58
N SER A 71 -7.17 16.92 6.74
CA SER A 71 -6.67 16.00 5.71
C SER A 71 -6.97 14.55 6.08
N THR A 72 -7.38 13.76 5.09
CA THR A 72 -7.26 12.30 5.15
C THR A 72 -5.87 11.92 4.66
N ILE A 73 -5.16 11.12 5.44
CA ILE A 73 -3.78 10.69 5.16
C ILE A 73 -3.75 9.17 5.16
N ILE A 74 -3.28 8.58 4.07
CA ILE A 74 -3.09 7.14 3.94
C ILE A 74 -1.61 6.89 3.64
N ILE A 75 -0.98 6.03 4.41
CA ILE A 75 0.41 5.58 4.22
C ILE A 75 0.38 4.07 4.05
N THR A 76 0.77 3.60 2.89
CA THR A 76 0.78 2.17 2.56
C THR A 76 1.95 1.83 1.66
N ALA A 77 2.05 0.58 1.26
CA ALA A 77 3.00 0.11 0.25
C ALA A 77 2.23 -0.58 -0.89
N ASP A 78 2.83 -0.60 -2.07
CA ASP A 78 2.30 -1.28 -3.26
C ASP A 78 2.37 -2.81 -3.13
N HIS A 79 3.35 -3.32 -2.39
CA HIS A 79 3.50 -4.74 -2.04
C HIS A 79 4.33 -4.92 -0.77
N GLY A 80 4.32 -6.14 -0.23
CA GLY A 80 5.22 -6.55 0.86
C GLY A 80 6.59 -6.97 0.35
N SER A 81 7.43 -7.46 1.26
CA SER A 81 8.71 -8.08 0.88
C SER A 81 8.51 -9.45 0.23
N GLU A 82 9.54 -9.95 -0.49
CA GLU A 82 9.53 -11.30 -1.07
C GLU A 82 9.21 -12.41 -0.06
N ALA A 83 9.58 -12.22 1.20
CA ALA A 83 9.33 -13.16 2.28
C ALA A 83 7.97 -13.00 2.96
N ARG A 84 7.29 -11.85 2.77
CA ARG A 84 6.01 -11.53 3.40
C ARG A 84 5.18 -10.64 2.48
N SER A 85 4.02 -11.09 2.10
CA SER A 85 3.08 -10.34 1.27
C SER A 85 2.33 -9.23 2.03
N GLN A 86 2.44 -9.20 3.35
CA GLN A 86 1.76 -8.21 4.18
C GLN A 86 2.41 -6.83 4.01
N MET A 87 1.57 -5.84 3.81
CA MET A 87 1.94 -4.43 3.72
C MET A 87 1.62 -3.70 5.01
N ILE A 88 2.26 -2.55 5.17
CA ILE A 88 1.83 -1.57 6.16
C ILE A 88 0.59 -0.85 5.65
N PHE A 89 -0.31 -0.47 6.56
CA PHE A 89 -1.42 0.41 6.28
C PHE A 89 -1.67 1.29 7.51
N PHE A 90 -1.44 2.59 7.35
CA PHE A 90 -1.78 3.60 8.34
C PHE A 90 -2.76 4.56 7.72
N MET A 91 -3.76 4.95 8.47
CA MET A 91 -4.74 5.90 8.02
C MET A 91 -5.09 6.88 9.13
N LYS A 92 -5.24 8.14 8.76
CA LYS A 92 -5.87 9.19 9.56
C LYS A 92 -6.99 9.78 8.73
N GLY A 93 -8.21 9.70 9.24
CA GLY A 93 -9.38 10.34 8.65
C GLY A 93 -9.38 11.87 8.84
N LYS A 94 -10.17 12.56 8.05
CA LYS A 94 -10.42 13.99 8.18
C LYS A 94 -11.05 14.28 9.56
N ASN A 95 -10.49 15.25 10.27
CA ASN A 95 -10.90 15.66 11.64
C ASN A 95 -10.81 14.52 12.68
N GLU A 96 -10.11 13.44 12.37
CA GLU A 96 -9.85 12.38 13.33
C GLU A 96 -8.77 12.80 14.31
N THR A 97 -9.05 12.65 15.60
CA THR A 97 -8.11 12.96 16.68
C THR A 97 -8.07 11.83 17.70
N HIS A 98 -6.87 11.38 18.01
CA HIS A 98 -6.60 10.38 19.03
C HIS A 98 -5.37 10.78 19.84
N ASP A 99 -5.35 10.45 21.11
CA ASP A 99 -4.19 10.67 21.98
C ASP A 99 -2.99 9.79 21.58
N SER A 100 -3.27 8.67 20.91
CA SER A 100 -2.28 7.72 20.40
C SER A 100 -2.82 6.94 19.21
N MET A 101 -1.88 6.38 18.43
CA MET A 101 -2.23 5.51 17.32
C MET A 101 -3.05 4.31 17.81
N GLN A 102 -4.19 4.07 17.17
CA GLN A 102 -5.03 2.92 17.39
C GLN A 102 -4.66 1.79 16.42
N THR A 103 -4.79 0.56 16.85
CA THR A 103 -4.51 -0.61 16.00
C THR A 103 -5.76 -1.46 15.89
N THR A 104 -6.09 -1.87 14.69
CA THR A 104 -7.18 -2.81 14.41
C THR A 104 -6.66 -4.08 13.76
N ASN A 105 -7.41 -5.17 13.92
CA ASN A 105 -7.20 -6.44 13.20
C ASN A 105 -8.24 -6.61 12.07
N ALA A 106 -8.84 -5.53 11.58
CA ALA A 106 -9.74 -5.60 10.42
C ALA A 106 -9.02 -6.25 9.23
N PRO A 107 -9.65 -7.20 8.54
CA PRO A 107 -9.01 -7.99 7.49
C PRO A 107 -8.97 -7.25 6.14
N ILE A 108 -8.39 -6.06 6.14
CA ILE A 108 -8.28 -5.22 4.95
C ILE A 108 -7.30 -5.79 3.92
N SER A 109 -7.41 -5.30 2.70
CA SER A 109 -6.54 -5.61 1.57
C SER A 109 -6.31 -4.38 0.70
N LEU A 110 -5.41 -4.46 -0.29
CA LEU A 110 -5.21 -3.36 -1.25
C LEU A 110 -6.45 -3.06 -2.10
N ASN A 111 -7.32 -4.04 -2.30
CA ASN A 111 -8.56 -3.84 -3.06
C ASN A 111 -9.49 -2.82 -2.37
N ASP A 112 -9.33 -2.66 -1.07
CA ASP A 112 -10.14 -1.74 -0.27
C ASP A 112 -9.63 -0.28 -0.35
N LEU A 113 -8.44 -0.05 -0.94
CA LEU A 113 -7.82 1.26 -0.99
C LEU A 113 -8.61 2.25 -1.86
N VAL A 114 -9.02 1.84 -3.06
CA VAL A 114 -9.78 2.71 -3.97
C VAL A 114 -11.13 3.11 -3.37
N PRO A 115 -11.99 2.17 -2.90
CA PRO A 115 -13.24 2.56 -2.26
C PRO A 115 -13.03 3.42 -1.01
N THR A 116 -11.96 3.21 -0.23
CA THR A 116 -11.63 4.05 0.92
C THR A 116 -11.28 5.49 0.50
N ILE A 117 -10.54 5.68 -0.59
CA ILE A 117 -10.23 7.00 -1.12
C ILE A 117 -11.51 7.70 -1.62
N VAL A 118 -12.38 6.97 -2.33
CA VAL A 118 -13.65 7.51 -2.83
C VAL A 118 -14.56 7.92 -1.67
N GLU A 119 -14.66 7.10 -0.62
CA GLU A 119 -15.36 7.44 0.61
C GLU A 119 -14.79 8.72 1.26
N ALA A 120 -13.45 8.82 1.35
CA ALA A 120 -12.79 9.94 2.00
C ALA A 120 -13.03 11.29 1.31
N ILE A 121 -13.32 11.29 0.01
CA ILE A 121 -13.72 12.50 -0.73
C ILE A 121 -15.23 12.77 -0.71
N GLY A 122 -16.01 11.89 -0.07
CA GLY A 122 -17.45 12.03 0.12
C GLY A 122 -18.31 11.55 -1.05
N GLU A 123 -17.76 10.71 -1.93
CA GLU A 123 -18.44 10.12 -3.08
C GLU A 123 -18.94 8.70 -2.78
N ASP A 124 -19.85 8.19 -3.61
CA ASP A 124 -20.35 6.82 -3.50
C ASP A 124 -19.26 5.81 -3.92
N TYR A 125 -18.78 5.06 -2.95
CA TYR A 125 -17.73 4.06 -3.16
C TYR A 125 -18.25 2.64 -3.45
N ALA A 126 -19.53 2.38 -3.27
CA ALA A 126 -20.11 1.04 -3.45
C ALA A 126 -19.82 0.41 -4.84
N PRO A 127 -19.76 1.17 -5.95
CA PRO A 127 -19.34 0.60 -7.23
C PRO A 127 -17.91 0.06 -7.29
N TYR A 128 -17.05 0.48 -6.37
CA TYR A 128 -15.61 0.13 -6.34
C TYR A 128 -15.30 -0.97 -5.31
N GLY A 129 -16.28 -1.39 -4.51
CA GLY A 129 -16.13 -2.42 -3.47
C GLY A 129 -16.37 -1.89 -2.07
N GLN A 130 -15.65 -2.43 -1.10
CA GLN A 130 -15.80 -2.11 0.31
C GLN A 130 -14.64 -1.22 0.78
N SER A 131 -14.95 -0.21 1.58
CA SER A 131 -13.98 0.63 2.26
C SER A 131 -13.34 -0.11 3.43
N VAL A 132 -12.16 0.32 3.88
CA VAL A 132 -11.54 -0.19 5.11
C VAL A 132 -12.42 -0.01 6.35
N HIS A 133 -13.35 0.95 6.33
CA HIS A 133 -14.28 1.22 7.42
C HIS A 133 -15.47 0.24 7.47
N ASP A 134 -15.70 -0.53 6.41
CA ASP A 134 -16.76 -1.54 6.36
C ASP A 134 -16.40 -2.82 7.14
N PHE A 135 -15.15 -2.96 7.59
CA PHE A 135 -14.68 -4.16 8.26
C PHE A 135 -14.48 -3.94 9.75
N SER A 136 -15.08 -4.83 10.52
CA SER A 136 -14.87 -4.90 11.96
C SER A 136 -13.53 -5.55 12.29
N ALA A 137 -12.96 -5.21 13.46
CA ALA A 137 -11.85 -5.96 14.01
C ALA A 137 -12.25 -7.44 14.19
N ASP A 138 -11.30 -8.33 13.89
CA ASP A 138 -11.48 -9.79 13.99
C ASP A 138 -12.60 -10.38 13.10
N GLU A 139 -13.10 -9.61 12.13
CA GLU A 139 -14.02 -10.12 11.11
C GLU A 139 -13.31 -11.14 10.22
N SER A 140 -14.04 -12.15 9.78
CA SER A 140 -13.54 -13.14 8.81
C SER A 140 -14.04 -12.80 7.42
N ARG A 141 -13.12 -12.75 6.45
CA ARG A 141 -13.47 -12.53 5.04
C ARG A 141 -12.59 -13.37 4.10
N GLU A 142 -13.10 -13.58 2.91
CA GLU A 142 -12.33 -14.15 1.82
C GLU A 142 -11.44 -13.07 1.19
N ARG A 143 -10.18 -13.41 0.92
CA ARG A 143 -9.21 -12.53 0.27
C ARG A 143 -8.37 -13.29 -0.74
N SER A 144 -8.12 -12.67 -1.88
CA SER A 144 -7.22 -13.20 -2.87
C SER A 144 -5.82 -12.61 -2.72
N VAL A 145 -4.80 -13.46 -2.83
CA VAL A 145 -3.40 -13.08 -2.85
C VAL A 145 -2.84 -13.41 -4.24
N TYR A 146 -2.25 -12.41 -4.88
CA TYR A 146 -1.67 -12.51 -6.21
C TYR A 146 -0.16 -12.53 -6.09
N ILE A 147 0.46 -13.67 -6.42
CA ILE A 147 1.91 -13.82 -6.40
C ILE A 147 2.43 -13.79 -7.82
N ARG A 148 3.22 -12.78 -8.14
CA ARG A 148 3.88 -12.65 -9.43
C ARG A 148 4.90 -13.76 -9.60
N VAL A 149 4.82 -14.49 -10.71
CA VAL A 149 5.70 -15.58 -11.05
C VAL A 149 6.39 -15.31 -12.38
N ARG A 150 7.69 -15.43 -12.45
CA ARG A 150 8.47 -15.34 -13.68
C ARG A 150 8.62 -16.71 -14.32
N ASP A 151 8.56 -16.77 -15.64
CA ASP A 151 8.63 -18.01 -16.41
C ASP A 151 10.01 -18.71 -16.30
N ASP A 152 11.08 -17.92 -16.09
CA ASP A 152 12.44 -18.43 -15.90
C ASP A 152 12.64 -19.13 -14.55
N ALA A 153 11.86 -18.76 -13.54
CA ALA A 153 11.94 -19.31 -12.20
C ALA A 153 11.06 -20.55 -12.00
N TYR A 154 9.98 -20.69 -12.79
CA TYR A 154 8.99 -21.75 -12.61
C TYR A 154 8.60 -22.41 -13.93
N PRO A 155 9.16 -23.57 -14.26
CA PRO A 155 8.86 -24.28 -15.51
C PRO A 155 7.38 -24.61 -15.74
N ALA A 156 6.59 -24.68 -14.67
CA ALA A 156 5.13 -24.89 -14.77
C ALA A 156 4.42 -23.70 -15.44
N VAL A 157 4.93 -22.49 -15.31
CA VAL A 157 4.37 -21.28 -15.94
C VAL A 157 4.52 -21.32 -17.46
N LYS A 158 5.52 -21.97 -18.00
CA LYS A 158 5.72 -22.15 -19.44
C LYS A 158 4.60 -22.91 -20.16
N ARG A 159 3.75 -23.59 -19.40
CA ARG A 159 2.58 -24.30 -19.91
C ARG A 159 1.31 -23.46 -19.92
N PHE A 160 1.40 -22.21 -19.48
CA PHE A 160 0.27 -21.33 -19.42
C PHE A 160 0.10 -20.63 -20.78
N ASP A 161 -1.00 -20.91 -21.45
CA ASP A 161 -1.31 -20.27 -22.74
C ASP A 161 -1.43 -18.76 -22.53
N GLY A 162 -0.58 -17.99 -23.20
CA GLY A 162 -0.54 -16.52 -23.07
C GLY A 162 0.69 -15.96 -22.33
N VAL A 163 1.56 -16.83 -21.78
CA VAL A 163 2.88 -16.39 -21.33
C VAL A 163 3.79 -16.30 -22.57
N THR A 164 4.11 -15.08 -22.97
CA THR A 164 4.97 -14.83 -24.12
C THR A 164 6.44 -15.00 -23.78
N GLU A 165 7.25 -15.44 -24.76
CA GLU A 165 8.70 -15.42 -24.66
C GLU A 165 9.19 -14.00 -24.28
N GLY A 166 10.03 -13.89 -23.25
CA GLY A 166 10.60 -12.62 -22.82
C GLY A 166 10.25 -12.18 -21.40
N GLY A 167 9.86 -13.11 -20.52
CA GLY A 167 9.71 -12.83 -19.10
C GLY A 167 8.40 -12.17 -18.74
N MET A 168 7.35 -12.46 -19.46
CA MET A 168 6.00 -12.13 -19.06
C MET A 168 5.66 -12.82 -17.75
N ASN A 169 5.09 -12.05 -16.87
CA ASN A 169 4.71 -12.51 -15.57
C ASN A 169 3.32 -13.16 -15.66
N ALA A 170 3.20 -14.34 -15.09
CA ALA A 170 1.91 -14.84 -14.65
C ALA A 170 1.71 -14.47 -13.18
N TYR A 171 0.48 -14.48 -12.75
CA TYR A 171 0.12 -14.38 -11.33
C TYR A 171 -0.42 -15.73 -10.87
N HIS A 172 0.16 -16.27 -9.82
CA HIS A 172 -0.43 -17.40 -9.12
C HIS A 172 -1.38 -16.84 -8.07
N VAL A 173 -2.64 -17.20 -8.15
CA VAL A 173 -3.70 -16.64 -7.31
C VAL A 173 -4.13 -17.66 -6.28
N TYR A 174 -4.09 -17.25 -5.01
CA TYR A 174 -4.53 -18.05 -3.89
C TYR A 174 -5.67 -17.36 -3.17
N THR A 175 -6.64 -18.12 -2.71
CA THR A 175 -7.73 -17.61 -1.89
C THR A 175 -7.59 -18.10 -0.46
N TYR A 176 -7.74 -17.17 0.46
CA TYR A 176 -7.71 -17.37 1.90
C TYR A 176 -8.99 -16.84 2.53
N TYR A 177 -9.40 -17.46 3.62
CA TYR A 177 -10.52 -17.00 4.44
C TYR A 177 -10.08 -16.86 5.89
N GLY A 178 -10.61 -15.88 6.59
CA GLY A 178 -10.40 -15.70 8.02
C GLY A 178 -10.10 -14.27 8.42
N THR A 179 -9.70 -14.12 9.67
CA THR A 179 -9.28 -12.85 10.26
C THR A 179 -7.89 -12.46 9.74
N LEU A 180 -7.38 -11.31 10.15
CA LEU A 180 -6.00 -10.93 9.85
C LEU A 180 -4.97 -11.88 10.47
N LYS A 181 -5.28 -12.49 11.62
CA LYS A 181 -4.37 -13.37 12.37
C LYS A 181 -4.50 -14.84 12.00
N ASP A 182 -5.73 -15.28 11.73
CA ASP A 182 -6.07 -16.68 11.53
C ASP A 182 -6.57 -16.87 10.09
N LEU A 183 -5.63 -16.90 9.16
CA LEU A 183 -5.90 -17.15 7.75
C LEU A 183 -5.91 -18.66 7.49
N VAL A 184 -6.99 -19.11 6.90
CA VAL A 184 -7.13 -20.46 6.38
C VAL A 184 -7.03 -20.43 4.87
N PHE A 185 -6.09 -21.19 4.32
CA PHE A 185 -6.02 -21.42 2.88
C PHE A 185 -7.28 -22.17 2.42
N LEU A 186 -7.96 -21.64 1.43
CA LEU A 186 -9.14 -22.28 0.84
C LEU A 186 -8.78 -23.08 -0.40
N TYR A 187 -8.23 -22.40 -1.41
CA TYR A 187 -7.90 -23.04 -2.67
C TYR A 187 -6.86 -22.27 -3.47
N ASP A 188 -6.23 -22.99 -4.35
CA ASP A 188 -5.33 -22.53 -5.39
C ASP A 188 -6.15 -22.27 -6.66
N ASN A 189 -6.22 -21.05 -7.09
CA ASN A 189 -6.97 -20.64 -8.29
C ASN A 189 -6.16 -20.84 -9.57
N GLY A 190 -4.89 -21.25 -9.42
CA GLY A 190 -3.99 -21.44 -10.55
C GLY A 190 -3.35 -20.13 -11.04
N TYR A 191 -2.94 -20.15 -12.29
CA TYR A 191 -2.20 -19.05 -12.90
C TYR A 191 -3.09 -18.19 -13.79
N TYR A 192 -2.92 -16.89 -13.67
CA TYR A 192 -3.63 -15.87 -14.43
C TYR A 192 -2.64 -15.02 -15.21
N THR A 193 -2.99 -14.65 -16.42
CA THR A 193 -2.28 -13.61 -17.16
C THR A 193 -2.56 -12.25 -16.53
N PRO A 194 -1.70 -11.22 -16.78
CA PRO A 194 -1.98 -9.86 -16.32
C PRO A 194 -3.36 -9.34 -16.76
N VAL A 195 -3.81 -9.66 -17.97
CA VAL A 195 -5.14 -9.27 -18.48
C VAL A 195 -6.25 -9.92 -17.65
N GLN A 196 -6.16 -11.23 -17.39
CA GLN A 196 -7.15 -11.93 -16.57
C GLN A 196 -7.22 -11.40 -15.13
N VAL A 197 -6.09 -10.96 -14.57
CA VAL A 197 -6.07 -10.30 -13.26
C VAL A 197 -6.83 -8.97 -13.34
N ILE A 198 -6.54 -8.14 -14.34
CA ILE A 198 -7.22 -6.86 -14.55
C ILE A 198 -8.72 -7.08 -14.73
N ASP A 199 -9.13 -8.01 -15.61
CA ASP A 199 -10.52 -8.31 -15.88
C ASP A 199 -11.28 -8.84 -14.64
N SER A 200 -10.58 -9.37 -13.64
CA SER A 200 -11.20 -9.82 -12.39
C SER A 200 -11.58 -8.67 -11.43
N TYR A 201 -11.11 -7.45 -11.70
CA TYR A 201 -11.40 -6.26 -10.89
C TYR A 201 -12.52 -5.38 -11.46
N PHE A 202 -12.93 -5.59 -12.69
CA PHE A 202 -13.96 -4.84 -13.39
C PHE A 202 -15.08 -5.77 -13.91
#